data_18e3d5fc0bd5b2ecf062f24466837feb
#
_entry.id   18e3d5fc0bd5b2ecf062f24466837feb
#
_cell.length_a   1.000
_cell.length_b   1.000
_cell.length_c   1.000
_cell.angle_alpha   90.00
_cell.angle_beta   90.00
_cell.angle_gamma   90.00
#
_symmetry.space_group_name_H-M   'P 1'
#
loop_
_entity.id
_entity.type
_entity.pdbx_description
1 polymer ?
#
loop_
_entity_poly.entity_id
_entity_poly.type
_entity_poly.pdbx_seq_one_letter_code
_entity_poly.pdbx_strand_id
1 'polypeptide(L)'
;MKRTISFMTGKGSVNHNSRKFHAKNTDPERSYLNIEYCNENIKDVYHELFDEALARYNEKLTRSDRRIDDYYEKIRSGKQEKPFHEIILQIGDKDNMGAKTENGQLAVKVLDKYMQDFQRRNPTLRVFSAYLHMDEATPHLHIDFVPYTTGSKRGLETRVSLKQALSALGFKGGTRRDTERNQWVAYEKEQLAVIMREHGIEWEKKGTHEKHLSVLDFEKKERAKEVAELEAKKAELQEENATFQEINEDLHEQLLQVDDEIRSLQEDLQESRQEAEKAQKQVDKYQKRMNELAPMVKNMEKLAADFSADPEQTLPEATVMESAKSYREKKAKPLVKKIVQVMRSVYSAYLDISNKFTKLQAAYNRERSGNERLTNRLEEVLEENRELRIVAADFGRIKAVVGSEQVNAVIDRAKQQEQIEAERKRAARRKHNREAR
;
A
#
# COMPACT_ATOMS: atom_id res chain seq x y z
N MET A 1 -17.31 28.65 8.46
CA MET A 1 -15.95 28.13 8.15
C MET A 1 -14.89 29.20 8.45
N LYS A 2 -13.63 28.78 8.82
CA LYS A 2 -12.53 29.73 9.09
C LYS A 2 -11.61 29.86 7.88
N ARG A 3 -11.25 31.12 7.50
CA ARG A 3 -10.35 31.42 6.37
C ARG A 3 -9.45 32.59 6.67
N THR A 4 -8.24 32.55 6.10
CA THR A 4 -7.30 33.67 6.20
C THR A 4 -7.63 34.78 5.21
N ILE A 5 -7.21 36.03 5.51
CA ILE A 5 -7.21 37.15 4.57
C ILE A 5 -5.76 37.43 4.19
N SER A 6 -5.42 37.30 2.91
CA SER A 6 -4.20 37.81 2.34
C SER A 6 -4.43 39.19 1.75
N PHE A 7 -3.58 40.17 2.14
CA PHE A 7 -3.60 41.54 1.62
C PHE A 7 -2.16 41.87 1.24
N MET A 8 -1.87 41.86 -0.02
CA MET A 8 -0.50 41.98 -0.54
C MET A 8 -0.35 43.29 -1.33
N THR A 9 0.89 43.77 -1.43
CA THR A 9 1.27 44.81 -2.39
C THR A 9 1.66 44.14 -3.69
N GLY A 10 0.95 44.45 -4.76
CA GLY A 10 1.30 43.98 -6.09
C GLY A 10 2.51 44.70 -6.70
N LYS A 11 2.94 44.21 -7.85
CA LYS A 11 4.06 44.76 -8.64
C LYS A 11 3.60 45.88 -9.59
N GLY A 12 2.31 46.07 -9.75
CA GLY A 12 1.75 47.06 -10.66
C GLY A 12 1.81 46.62 -12.12
N SER A 13 1.50 45.36 -12.41
CA SER A 13 1.53 44.83 -13.78
C SER A 13 0.11 44.91 -14.40
N VAL A 14 -0.32 46.06 -14.84
CA VAL A 14 -1.64 46.29 -15.47
C VAL A 14 -1.85 45.35 -16.71
N ASN A 15 -0.79 45.07 -17.44
CA ASN A 15 -0.87 44.12 -18.59
C ASN A 15 -1.14 42.69 -18.15
N HIS A 16 -0.65 42.26 -16.98
CA HIS A 16 -0.98 40.95 -16.39
C HIS A 16 -2.44 40.95 -15.92
N ASN A 17 -2.85 42.01 -15.22
CA ASN A 17 -4.18 42.11 -14.65
C ASN A 17 -5.25 42.11 -15.74
N SER A 18 -5.03 42.81 -16.87
CA SER A 18 -5.91 42.84 -18.03
C SER A 18 -5.77 41.65 -18.98
N ARG A 19 -4.96 40.62 -18.64
CA ARG A 19 -4.68 39.45 -19.46
C ARG A 19 -4.18 39.76 -20.89
N LYS A 20 -3.48 40.91 -21.06
CA LYS A 20 -2.73 41.18 -22.29
C LYS A 20 -1.59 40.19 -22.52
N PHE A 21 -1.14 39.51 -21.46
CA PHE A 21 -0.33 38.30 -21.53
C PHE A 21 -0.73 37.31 -20.43
N HIS A 22 -0.58 36.00 -20.70
CA HIS A 22 -0.85 34.95 -19.74
C HIS A 22 0.45 34.50 -19.05
N ALA A 23 0.45 34.49 -17.72
CA ALA A 23 1.53 33.90 -16.95
C ALA A 23 1.36 32.37 -16.90
N LYS A 24 2.43 31.62 -16.51
CA LYS A 24 2.40 30.15 -16.44
C LYS A 24 1.31 29.57 -15.52
N ASN A 25 0.92 30.32 -14.52
CA ASN A 25 -0.08 29.94 -13.52
C ASN A 25 -1.51 30.33 -13.89
N THR A 26 -1.74 30.92 -15.08
CA THR A 26 -3.07 31.26 -15.60
C THR A 26 -3.60 30.14 -16.50
N ASP A 27 -4.91 29.92 -16.40
CA ASP A 27 -5.67 29.00 -17.26
C ASP A 27 -6.43 29.82 -18.32
N PRO A 28 -5.91 29.92 -19.57
CA PRO A 28 -6.52 30.77 -20.60
C PRO A 28 -7.96 30.40 -20.93
N GLU A 29 -8.32 29.11 -20.77
CA GLU A 29 -9.70 28.64 -21.04
C GLU A 29 -10.70 29.17 -20.00
N ARG A 30 -10.22 29.68 -18.88
CA ARG A 30 -11.04 30.23 -17.79
C ARG A 30 -10.97 31.75 -17.67
N SER A 31 -10.17 32.42 -18.47
CA SER A 31 -10.02 33.88 -18.40
C SER A 31 -11.33 34.64 -18.66
N TYR A 32 -12.30 34.02 -19.32
CA TYR A 32 -13.65 34.58 -19.51
C TYR A 32 -14.46 34.68 -18.20
N LEU A 33 -14.03 34.00 -17.13
CA LEU A 33 -14.65 34.09 -15.80
C LEU A 33 -14.13 35.27 -14.98
N ASN A 34 -13.07 35.93 -15.42
CA ASN A 34 -12.51 37.09 -14.76
C ASN A 34 -13.50 38.26 -14.87
N ILE A 35 -13.55 39.06 -13.81
CA ILE A 35 -14.42 40.25 -13.77
C ILE A 35 -13.54 41.51 -13.89
N GLU A 36 -13.79 42.31 -14.91
CA GLU A 36 -13.20 43.64 -15.07
C GLU A 36 -14.16 44.70 -14.46
N TYR A 37 -13.69 45.44 -13.48
CA TYR A 37 -14.45 46.53 -12.88
C TYR A 37 -14.14 47.85 -13.54
N CYS A 38 -12.89 48.13 -13.84
CA CYS A 38 -12.44 49.28 -14.61
C CYS A 38 -11.05 49.02 -15.22
N ASN A 39 -10.76 49.68 -16.33
CA ASN A 39 -9.48 49.58 -17.03
C ASN A 39 -9.22 50.90 -17.81
N GLU A 40 -8.89 51.94 -17.06
CA GLU A 40 -8.64 53.27 -17.60
C GLU A 40 -7.13 53.45 -17.88
N ASN A 41 -6.81 54.35 -18.81
CA ASN A 41 -5.43 54.74 -19.05
C ASN A 41 -4.93 55.62 -17.88
N ILE A 42 -3.88 55.22 -17.20
CA ILE A 42 -3.32 55.94 -16.06
C ILE A 42 -2.95 57.41 -16.42
N LYS A 43 -2.53 57.69 -17.65
CA LYS A 43 -2.20 59.08 -18.08
C LYS A 43 -3.43 59.95 -18.11
N ASP A 44 -4.54 59.42 -18.58
CA ASP A 44 -5.81 60.17 -18.62
C ASP A 44 -6.30 60.50 -17.20
N VAL A 45 -6.15 59.52 -16.27
CA VAL A 45 -6.43 59.72 -14.82
C VAL A 45 -5.50 60.78 -14.22
N TYR A 46 -4.25 60.85 -14.63
CA TYR A 46 -3.33 61.90 -14.20
C TYR A 46 -3.76 63.29 -14.72
N HIS A 47 -4.18 63.38 -15.98
CA HIS A 47 -4.77 64.61 -16.53
C HIS A 47 -6.00 65.05 -15.75
N GLU A 48 -6.93 64.14 -15.49
CA GLU A 48 -8.14 64.40 -14.68
C GLU A 48 -7.80 64.95 -13.30
N LEU A 49 -6.85 64.33 -12.59
CA LEU A 49 -6.56 64.68 -11.19
C LEU A 49 -5.63 65.88 -11.02
N PHE A 50 -4.73 66.15 -11.95
CA PHE A 50 -3.59 67.01 -11.68
C PHE A 50 -3.42 68.19 -12.62
N ASP A 51 -4.04 68.24 -13.83
CA ASP A 51 -3.77 69.26 -14.83
C ASP A 51 -4.11 70.67 -14.31
N GLU A 52 -5.22 70.83 -13.60
CA GLU A 52 -5.62 72.12 -13.04
C GLU A 52 -4.59 72.61 -11.99
N ALA A 53 -4.13 71.71 -11.10
CA ALA A 53 -3.13 72.05 -10.11
C ALA A 53 -1.76 72.28 -10.75
N LEU A 54 -1.45 71.58 -11.80
CA LEU A 54 -0.22 71.74 -12.60
C LEU A 54 -0.17 73.10 -13.30
N ALA A 55 -1.27 73.47 -13.95
CA ALA A 55 -1.40 74.84 -14.57
C ALA A 55 -1.15 75.93 -13.54
N ARG A 56 -1.89 75.88 -12.41
CA ARG A 56 -1.71 76.85 -11.30
C ARG A 56 -0.29 76.89 -10.72
N TYR A 57 0.39 75.75 -10.68
CA TYR A 57 1.77 75.64 -10.22
C TYR A 57 2.75 76.27 -11.22
N ASN A 58 2.62 75.99 -12.51
CA ASN A 58 3.48 76.51 -13.58
C ASN A 58 3.34 78.01 -13.79
N GLU A 59 2.12 78.58 -13.62
CA GLU A 59 1.87 80.01 -13.67
C GLU A 59 2.68 80.81 -12.63
N LYS A 60 2.89 80.24 -11.42
CA LYS A 60 3.67 80.88 -10.35
C LYS A 60 5.17 80.87 -10.58
N LEU A 61 5.62 80.20 -11.62
CA LEU A 61 7.07 80.03 -11.89
C LEU A 61 7.54 80.99 -12.98
N THR A 62 8.46 81.82 -12.65
CA THR A 62 9.12 82.76 -13.57
C THR A 62 10.12 82.13 -14.49
N ARG A 63 10.70 81.01 -14.03
CA ARG A 63 11.78 80.24 -14.78
C ARG A 63 11.13 79.10 -15.50
N SER A 64 11.29 79.02 -16.83
CA SER A 64 10.74 77.93 -17.66
C SER A 64 11.38 76.55 -17.38
N ASP A 65 12.65 76.51 -17.00
CA ASP A 65 13.35 75.27 -16.67
C ASP A 65 12.83 74.58 -15.40
N ARG A 66 11.99 75.27 -14.60
CA ARG A 66 11.35 74.71 -13.40
C ARG A 66 9.93 74.26 -13.62
N ARG A 67 9.34 74.56 -14.77
CA ARG A 67 7.99 74.17 -15.13
C ARG A 67 7.97 72.65 -15.36
N ILE A 68 6.84 72.05 -15.08
CA ILE A 68 6.59 70.64 -15.29
C ILE A 68 5.68 70.51 -16.51
N ASP A 69 6.16 69.85 -17.57
CA ASP A 69 5.36 69.68 -18.79
C ASP A 69 4.40 68.50 -18.67
N ASP A 70 4.84 67.40 -18.08
CA ASP A 70 4.06 66.18 -17.86
C ASP A 70 4.27 65.70 -16.40
N TYR A 71 3.19 65.73 -15.64
CA TYR A 71 3.25 65.36 -14.22
C TYR A 71 3.37 63.85 -14.03
N TYR A 72 2.80 63.03 -14.90
CA TYR A 72 2.96 61.57 -14.86
C TYR A 72 4.43 61.20 -15.09
N GLU A 73 5.07 61.73 -16.14
CA GLU A 73 6.47 61.44 -16.44
C GLU A 73 7.41 61.94 -15.32
N LYS A 74 7.08 63.06 -14.67
CA LYS A 74 7.83 63.56 -13.52
C LYS A 74 7.76 62.57 -12.33
N ILE A 75 6.59 62.03 -12.02
CA ILE A 75 6.44 61.06 -10.96
C ILE A 75 7.11 59.72 -11.33
N ARG A 76 6.91 59.25 -12.57
CA ARG A 76 7.49 58.00 -13.10
C ARG A 76 9.01 58.00 -13.07
N SER A 77 9.64 59.10 -13.44
CA SER A 77 11.09 59.25 -13.44
C SER A 77 11.65 59.58 -12.04
N GLY A 78 10.82 59.98 -11.11
CA GLY A 78 11.16 60.33 -9.75
C GLY A 78 11.44 59.11 -8.86
N LYS A 79 12.03 59.35 -7.67
CA LYS A 79 12.34 58.27 -6.70
C LYS A 79 11.50 58.40 -5.40
N GLN A 80 10.72 59.44 -5.25
CA GLN A 80 10.03 59.72 -3.98
C GLN A 80 8.64 59.09 -3.91
N GLU A 81 7.88 59.17 -4.98
CA GLU A 81 6.52 58.62 -5.08
C GLU A 81 6.45 57.64 -6.25
N LYS A 82 5.57 56.63 -6.12
CA LYS A 82 5.21 55.75 -7.25
C LYS A 82 4.07 56.34 -8.05
N PRO A 83 4.00 56.12 -9.38
CA PRO A 83 2.89 56.61 -10.19
C PRO A 83 1.52 56.09 -9.71
N PHE A 84 1.50 54.83 -9.23
CA PHE A 84 0.33 54.18 -8.67
C PHE A 84 0.73 53.07 -7.69
N HIS A 85 -0.22 52.53 -6.99
CA HIS A 85 -0.06 51.40 -6.10
C HIS A 85 -1.06 50.29 -6.49
N GLU A 86 -0.63 49.04 -6.34
CA GLU A 86 -1.45 47.86 -6.50
C GLU A 86 -1.60 47.16 -5.16
N ILE A 87 -2.83 46.72 -4.87
CA ILE A 87 -3.12 45.76 -3.81
C ILE A 87 -3.76 44.51 -4.39
N ILE A 88 -3.48 43.39 -3.75
CA ILE A 88 -4.04 42.09 -4.11
C ILE A 88 -4.70 41.51 -2.87
N LEU A 89 -5.98 41.18 -2.97
CA LEU A 89 -6.78 40.59 -1.89
C LEU A 89 -7.15 39.16 -2.26
N GLN A 90 -6.99 38.26 -1.30
CA GLN A 90 -7.34 36.85 -1.45
C GLN A 90 -7.90 36.31 -0.14
N ILE A 91 -8.88 35.41 -0.22
CA ILE A 91 -9.48 34.70 0.91
C ILE A 91 -9.04 33.24 0.85
N GLY A 92 -8.41 32.76 1.93
CA GLY A 92 -7.89 31.37 2.00
C GLY A 92 -6.75 31.09 1.02
N ASP A 93 -6.66 29.83 0.59
CA ASP A 93 -5.65 29.33 -0.33
C ASP A 93 -6.24 28.33 -1.34
N LYS A 94 -5.38 27.75 -2.21
CA LYS A 94 -5.80 26.82 -3.26
C LYS A 94 -6.52 25.56 -2.74
N ASP A 95 -6.18 25.13 -1.52
CA ASP A 95 -6.67 23.87 -0.95
C ASP A 95 -8.06 24.03 -0.30
N ASN A 96 -8.38 25.24 0.14
CA ASN A 96 -9.62 25.50 0.86
C ASN A 96 -10.57 26.51 0.20
N MET A 97 -10.09 27.33 -0.76
CA MET A 97 -10.85 28.32 -1.53
C MET A 97 -10.45 28.28 -3.03
N GLY A 98 -10.15 27.10 -3.57
CA GLY A 98 -9.73 26.93 -4.96
C GLY A 98 -10.76 27.44 -5.96
N ALA A 99 -10.32 28.10 -7.03
CA ALA A 99 -11.18 28.79 -7.99
C ALA A 99 -12.21 27.87 -8.72
N LYS A 100 -11.95 26.54 -8.74
CA LYS A 100 -12.84 25.54 -9.37
C LYS A 100 -13.87 24.96 -8.38
N THR A 101 -13.87 25.38 -7.13
CA THR A 101 -14.74 24.83 -6.06
C THR A 101 -15.90 25.77 -5.70
N GLU A 102 -16.91 25.24 -5.04
CA GLU A 102 -18.02 26.06 -4.50
C GLU A 102 -17.52 27.12 -3.51
N ASN A 103 -16.51 26.79 -2.71
CA ASN A 103 -15.88 27.75 -1.81
C ASN A 103 -15.17 28.89 -2.58
N GLY A 104 -14.55 28.56 -3.73
CA GLY A 104 -14.00 29.59 -4.63
C GLY A 104 -15.08 30.55 -5.15
N GLN A 105 -16.24 30.04 -5.54
CA GLN A 105 -17.37 30.89 -5.97
C GLN A 105 -17.91 31.78 -4.82
N LEU A 106 -17.86 31.27 -3.59
CA LEU A 106 -18.19 32.05 -2.42
C LEU A 106 -17.17 33.18 -2.19
N ALA A 107 -15.86 32.90 -2.37
CA ALA A 107 -14.83 33.95 -2.30
C ALA A 107 -15.04 35.03 -3.34
N VAL A 108 -15.44 34.68 -4.57
CA VAL A 108 -15.79 35.64 -5.63
C VAL A 108 -16.88 36.58 -5.17
N LYS A 109 -18.01 36.09 -4.63
CA LYS A 109 -19.12 36.91 -4.14
C LYS A 109 -18.70 37.90 -3.05
N VAL A 110 -17.83 37.45 -2.15
CA VAL A 110 -17.29 38.29 -1.07
C VAL A 110 -16.37 39.38 -1.61
N LEU A 111 -15.43 38.99 -2.53
CA LEU A 111 -14.48 39.93 -3.12
C LEU A 111 -15.19 40.96 -4.05
N ASP A 112 -16.19 40.52 -4.80
CA ASP A 112 -17.03 41.39 -5.63
C ASP A 112 -17.73 42.46 -4.77
N LYS A 113 -18.43 42.02 -3.72
CA LYS A 113 -19.09 42.96 -2.78
C LYS A 113 -18.10 43.91 -2.13
N TYR A 114 -16.90 43.46 -1.79
CA TYR A 114 -15.85 44.31 -1.25
C TYR A 114 -15.41 45.39 -2.25
N MET A 115 -15.24 45.03 -3.53
CA MET A 115 -14.82 45.96 -4.57
C MET A 115 -15.84 47.04 -4.85
N GLN A 116 -17.12 46.70 -4.89
CA GLN A 116 -18.20 47.65 -5.15
C GLN A 116 -18.16 48.87 -4.23
N ASP A 117 -17.76 48.69 -2.98
CA ASP A 117 -17.70 49.78 -1.98
C ASP A 117 -16.28 50.36 -1.81
N PHE A 118 -15.26 49.84 -2.48
CA PHE A 118 -13.86 50.21 -2.25
C PHE A 118 -13.61 51.71 -2.53
N GLN A 119 -14.01 52.22 -3.70
CA GLN A 119 -13.79 53.61 -4.08
C GLN A 119 -14.52 54.59 -3.13
N ARG A 120 -15.73 54.24 -2.66
CA ARG A 120 -16.50 55.06 -1.70
C ARG A 120 -15.79 55.12 -0.33
N ARG A 121 -15.21 54.04 0.14
CA ARG A 121 -14.44 54.01 1.39
C ARG A 121 -13.09 54.72 1.26
N ASN A 122 -12.55 54.79 0.04
CA ASN A 122 -11.21 55.30 -0.24
C ASN A 122 -11.23 56.44 -1.28
N PRO A 123 -11.91 57.57 -1.02
CA PRO A 123 -12.08 58.65 -2.01
C PRO A 123 -10.78 59.32 -2.45
N THR A 124 -9.68 59.21 -1.69
CA THR A 124 -8.35 59.74 -2.00
C THR A 124 -7.46 58.77 -2.75
N LEU A 125 -7.99 57.58 -3.03
CA LEU A 125 -7.32 56.52 -3.80
C LEU A 125 -8.12 56.33 -5.10
N ARG A 126 -7.79 57.07 -6.17
CA ARG A 126 -8.50 56.98 -7.45
C ARG A 126 -8.17 55.67 -8.14
N VAL A 127 -9.10 54.69 -8.13
CA VAL A 127 -8.97 53.42 -8.82
C VAL A 127 -9.07 53.64 -10.31
N PHE A 128 -8.14 53.08 -11.08
CA PHE A 128 -8.15 53.16 -12.56
C PHE A 128 -8.12 51.80 -13.22
N SER A 129 -7.71 50.73 -12.49
CA SER A 129 -7.70 49.38 -13.00
C SER A 129 -8.05 48.44 -11.85
N ALA A 130 -9.05 47.59 -12.05
CA ALA A 130 -9.44 46.58 -11.06
C ALA A 130 -10.00 45.32 -11.72
N TYR A 131 -9.49 44.17 -11.29
CA TYR A 131 -9.82 42.87 -11.84
C TYR A 131 -9.98 41.81 -10.73
N LEU A 132 -11.00 40.98 -10.83
CA LEU A 132 -11.15 39.77 -10.06
C LEU A 132 -10.78 38.58 -10.93
N HIS A 133 -9.70 37.89 -10.60
CA HIS A 133 -9.20 36.74 -11.36
C HIS A 133 -9.78 35.43 -10.85
N MET A 134 -10.28 34.63 -11.81
CA MET A 134 -10.82 33.29 -11.60
C MET A 134 -10.04 32.20 -12.37
N ASP A 135 -9.10 32.63 -13.18
CA ASP A 135 -8.29 31.79 -14.07
C ASP A 135 -6.96 31.34 -13.46
N GLU A 136 -6.76 31.56 -12.17
CA GLU A 136 -5.64 31.06 -11.38
C GLU A 136 -6.12 30.09 -10.30
N ALA A 137 -5.20 29.60 -9.46
CA ALA A 137 -5.49 28.58 -8.46
C ALA A 137 -6.54 29.00 -7.43
N THR A 138 -6.55 30.29 -7.03
CA THR A 138 -7.45 30.85 -6.02
C THR A 138 -8.00 32.17 -6.52
N PRO A 139 -9.30 32.49 -6.34
CA PRO A 139 -9.86 33.78 -6.66
C PRO A 139 -9.15 34.92 -5.90
N HIS A 140 -8.76 35.95 -6.58
CA HIS A 140 -8.12 37.12 -5.98
C HIS A 140 -8.42 38.39 -6.76
N LEU A 141 -8.46 39.49 -6.02
CA LEU A 141 -8.84 40.82 -6.51
C LEU A 141 -7.61 41.71 -6.61
N HIS A 142 -7.32 42.21 -7.80
CA HIS A 142 -6.32 43.26 -8.06
C HIS A 142 -6.98 44.63 -8.11
N ILE A 143 -6.42 45.60 -7.40
CA ILE A 143 -6.88 47.00 -7.41
C ILE A 143 -5.67 47.90 -7.61
N ASP A 144 -5.61 48.56 -8.75
CA ASP A 144 -4.60 49.58 -9.06
C ASP A 144 -5.21 50.98 -8.84
N PHE A 145 -4.53 51.83 -8.09
CA PHE A 145 -5.01 53.16 -7.76
C PHE A 145 -3.91 54.21 -7.72
N VAL A 146 -4.29 55.44 -8.05
CA VAL A 146 -3.46 56.64 -7.90
C VAL A 146 -3.83 57.31 -6.56
N PRO A 147 -2.93 57.35 -5.56
CA PRO A 147 -3.18 58.05 -4.30
C PRO A 147 -2.92 59.53 -4.49
N TYR A 148 -3.87 60.38 -4.11
CA TYR A 148 -3.71 61.82 -4.24
C TYR A 148 -4.16 62.56 -2.99
N THR A 149 -3.65 63.78 -2.83
CA THR A 149 -4.02 64.70 -1.77
C THR A 149 -4.21 66.09 -2.34
N THR A 150 -5.09 66.88 -1.75
CA THR A 150 -5.38 68.26 -2.10
C THR A 150 -4.93 69.22 -0.99
N GLY A 151 -4.80 70.52 -1.26
CA GLY A 151 -4.44 71.53 -0.28
C GLY A 151 -2.98 71.48 0.18
N SER A 152 -2.08 70.91 -0.63
CA SER A 152 -0.65 70.86 -0.31
C SER A 152 0.00 72.24 -0.37
N LYS A 153 0.76 72.59 0.67
CA LYS A 153 1.46 73.90 0.75
C LYS A 153 2.78 73.96 -0.01
N ARG A 154 3.32 72.78 -0.43
CA ARG A 154 4.60 72.68 -1.16
C ARG A 154 4.40 71.86 -2.44
N GLY A 155 4.92 72.35 -3.55
CA GLY A 155 4.74 71.76 -4.86
C GLY A 155 3.35 72.01 -5.43
N LEU A 156 2.76 71.02 -6.15
CA LEU A 156 1.40 71.10 -6.64
C LEU A 156 0.43 71.05 -5.48
N GLU A 157 -0.66 71.83 -5.57
CA GLU A 157 -1.72 71.82 -4.57
C GLU A 157 -2.42 70.48 -4.48
N THR A 158 -2.75 69.87 -5.63
CA THR A 158 -3.17 68.49 -5.75
C THR A 158 -2.00 67.70 -6.27
N ARG A 159 -1.58 66.64 -5.54
CA ARG A 159 -0.39 65.87 -5.87
C ARG A 159 -0.50 64.41 -5.45
N VAL A 160 0.35 63.55 -6.08
CA VAL A 160 0.50 62.16 -5.69
C VAL A 160 1.18 62.07 -4.33
N SER A 161 0.56 61.39 -3.37
CA SER A 161 1.18 61.01 -2.11
C SER A 161 0.34 59.96 -1.38
N LEU A 162 0.82 58.74 -1.28
CA LEU A 162 0.12 57.65 -0.55
C LEU A 162 -0.03 58.02 0.94
N LYS A 163 1.03 58.55 1.55
CA LYS A 163 1.02 58.89 2.97
C LYS A 163 -0.04 59.94 3.29
N GLN A 164 -0.11 61.00 2.50
CA GLN A 164 -1.07 62.11 2.75
C GLN A 164 -2.50 61.72 2.35
N ALA A 165 -2.67 60.92 1.31
CA ALA A 165 -3.95 60.36 0.91
C ALA A 165 -4.57 59.53 2.05
N LEU A 166 -3.78 58.62 2.65
CA LEU A 166 -4.24 57.85 3.79
C LEU A 166 -4.43 58.65 5.06
N SER A 167 -3.59 59.66 5.28
CA SER A 167 -3.76 60.60 6.41
C SER A 167 -5.05 61.38 6.30
N ALA A 168 -5.48 61.78 5.10
CA ALA A 168 -6.78 62.45 4.85
C ALA A 168 -7.99 61.54 5.12
N LEU A 169 -7.80 60.20 5.01
CA LEU A 169 -8.80 59.20 5.41
C LEU A 169 -8.85 58.95 6.93
N GLY A 170 -7.96 59.61 7.72
CA GLY A 170 -7.93 59.51 9.17
C GLY A 170 -6.86 58.54 9.72
N PHE A 171 -6.06 57.91 8.87
CA PHE A 171 -4.98 57.03 9.30
C PHE A 171 -3.74 57.88 9.65
N LYS A 172 -3.41 57.94 10.93
CA LYS A 172 -2.27 58.74 11.43
C LYS A 172 -1.18 57.82 11.93
N GLY A 173 -0.15 57.64 11.12
CA GLY A 173 1.01 56.92 11.54
C GLY A 173 1.70 57.52 12.76
N GLY A 174 2.24 56.70 13.63
CA GLY A 174 2.91 57.16 14.86
C GLY A 174 4.31 56.56 15.02
N THR A 175 4.54 55.34 14.55
CA THR A 175 5.83 54.64 14.71
C THR A 175 6.26 54.00 13.40
N ARG A 176 7.49 53.47 13.38
CA ARG A 176 8.01 52.68 12.23
C ARG A 176 7.14 51.47 11.91
N ARG A 177 6.46 50.88 12.90
CA ARG A 177 5.59 49.71 12.74
C ARG A 177 4.12 50.07 12.58
N ASP A 178 3.70 51.22 13.10
CA ASP A 178 2.35 51.73 13.03
C ASP A 178 2.30 52.91 12.07
N THR A 179 2.38 52.61 10.77
CA THR A 179 2.33 53.60 9.69
C THR A 179 0.88 53.81 9.21
N GLU A 180 0.62 54.91 8.53
CA GLU A 180 -0.68 55.21 7.89
C GLU A 180 -1.13 54.00 7.02
N ARG A 181 -0.19 53.41 6.29
CA ARG A 181 -0.45 52.26 5.43
C ARG A 181 -0.82 51.00 6.24
N ASN A 182 -0.09 50.70 7.32
CA ASN A 182 -0.39 49.52 8.12
C ASN A 182 -1.75 49.63 8.81
N GLN A 183 -2.13 50.81 9.29
CA GLN A 183 -3.45 51.10 9.87
C GLN A 183 -4.56 50.93 8.81
N TRP A 184 -4.35 51.46 7.61
CA TRP A 184 -5.28 51.31 6.50
C TRP A 184 -5.46 49.85 6.06
N VAL A 185 -4.37 49.10 5.93
CA VAL A 185 -4.41 47.66 5.61
C VAL A 185 -5.19 46.87 6.67
N ALA A 186 -4.98 47.21 7.96
CA ALA A 186 -5.72 46.57 9.04
C ALA A 186 -7.22 46.87 8.95
N TYR A 187 -7.55 48.12 8.68
CA TYR A 187 -8.93 48.56 8.50
C TYR A 187 -9.60 47.86 7.31
N GLU A 188 -8.98 47.84 6.14
CA GLU A 188 -9.53 47.19 4.95
C GLU A 188 -9.69 45.69 5.12
N LYS A 189 -8.78 45.03 5.86
CA LYS A 189 -8.97 43.62 6.25
C LYS A 189 -10.18 43.39 7.15
N GLU A 190 -10.45 44.30 8.08
CA GLU A 190 -11.68 44.24 8.91
C GLU A 190 -12.95 44.49 8.08
N GLN A 191 -12.91 45.40 7.09
CA GLN A 191 -14.04 45.58 6.16
C GLN A 191 -14.31 44.30 5.36
N LEU A 192 -13.26 43.64 4.84
CA LEU A 192 -13.41 42.37 4.16
C LEU A 192 -13.94 41.30 5.11
N ALA A 193 -13.45 41.24 6.35
CA ALA A 193 -13.90 40.27 7.36
C ALA A 193 -15.38 40.44 7.75
N VAL A 194 -15.90 41.70 7.71
CA VAL A 194 -17.34 41.95 7.91
C VAL A 194 -18.14 41.27 6.80
N ILE A 195 -17.77 41.50 5.54
CA ILE A 195 -18.45 40.90 4.38
C ILE A 195 -18.30 39.35 4.40
N MET A 196 -17.12 38.82 4.74
CA MET A 196 -16.92 37.38 4.91
C MET A 196 -17.90 36.79 5.93
N ARG A 197 -18.11 37.45 7.06
CA ARG A 197 -19.00 37.00 8.13
C ARG A 197 -20.47 36.95 7.69
N GLU A 198 -20.92 37.87 6.86
CA GLU A 198 -22.25 37.84 6.24
C GLU A 198 -22.46 36.61 5.36
N HIS A 199 -21.37 36.03 4.85
CA HIS A 199 -21.36 34.82 4.02
C HIS A 199 -20.96 33.57 4.81
N GLY A 200 -20.95 33.58 6.15
CA GLY A 200 -20.64 32.44 7.01
C GLY A 200 -19.15 32.07 7.06
N ILE A 201 -18.27 33.05 6.72
CA ILE A 201 -16.81 32.84 6.76
C ILE A 201 -16.24 33.68 7.90
N GLU A 202 -15.58 33.05 8.87
CA GLU A 202 -14.85 33.73 9.94
C GLU A 202 -13.40 34.01 9.53
N TRP A 203 -12.89 35.20 9.85
CA TRP A 203 -11.48 35.49 9.60
C TRP A 203 -10.56 34.78 10.59
N GLU A 204 -9.67 33.92 10.09
CA GLU A 204 -8.59 33.28 10.84
C GLU A 204 -7.33 34.14 10.83
N LYS A 205 -6.95 34.68 11.98
CA LYS A 205 -5.71 35.47 12.15
C LYS A 205 -4.57 34.52 12.56
N LYS A 206 -3.79 34.00 11.60
CA LYS A 206 -2.67 33.10 11.89
C LYS A 206 -1.52 33.80 12.64
N GLY A 207 -1.44 35.12 12.67
CA GLY A 207 -0.35 35.86 13.35
C GLY A 207 1.03 35.69 12.74
N THR A 208 1.16 34.93 11.64
CA THR A 208 2.41 34.68 10.92
C THR A 208 2.59 35.77 9.85
N HIS A 209 3.78 36.41 9.86
CA HIS A 209 4.22 37.25 8.75
C HIS A 209 5.07 36.45 7.78
N GLU A 210 4.48 35.47 7.11
CA GLU A 210 5.19 34.73 6.09
C GLU A 210 5.60 35.66 4.95
N LYS A 211 6.90 35.63 4.61
CA LYS A 211 7.43 36.41 3.51
C LYS A 211 6.84 35.85 2.21
N HIS A 212 6.25 36.74 1.41
CA HIS A 212 5.76 36.37 0.10
C HIS A 212 6.90 35.77 -0.74
N LEU A 213 6.77 34.50 -1.10
CA LEU A 213 7.72 33.82 -1.98
C LEU A 213 7.48 34.25 -3.42
N SER A 214 8.54 34.35 -4.21
CA SER A 214 8.36 34.45 -5.66
C SER A 214 7.73 33.17 -6.19
N VAL A 215 7.09 33.24 -7.36
CA VAL A 215 6.49 32.05 -8.02
C VAL A 215 7.50 30.91 -8.12
N LEU A 216 8.74 31.22 -8.48
CA LEU A 216 9.84 30.24 -8.58
C LEU A 216 10.22 29.64 -7.21
N ASP A 217 10.25 30.46 -6.14
CA ASP A 217 10.58 29.94 -4.81
C ASP A 217 9.42 29.11 -4.23
N PHE A 218 8.19 29.47 -4.55
CA PHE A 218 7.01 28.67 -4.20
C PHE A 218 7.04 27.32 -4.93
N GLU A 219 7.27 27.31 -6.24
CA GLU A 219 7.41 26.08 -7.04
C GLU A 219 8.53 25.18 -6.51
N LYS A 220 9.70 25.76 -6.13
CA LYS A 220 10.79 25.01 -5.53
C LYS A 220 10.39 24.39 -4.20
N LYS A 221 9.66 25.13 -3.36
CA LYS A 221 9.20 24.64 -2.05
C LYS A 221 8.20 23.49 -2.21
N GLU A 222 7.25 23.61 -3.14
CA GLU A 222 6.29 22.55 -3.42
C GLU A 222 6.96 21.29 -4.00
N ARG A 223 7.85 21.46 -4.98
CA ARG A 223 8.64 20.34 -5.53
C ARG A 223 9.53 19.66 -4.49
N ALA A 224 10.12 20.43 -3.57
CA ALA A 224 10.90 19.84 -2.49
C ALA A 224 10.06 18.97 -1.56
N LYS A 225 8.79 19.34 -1.31
CA LYS A 225 7.84 18.49 -0.57
C LYS A 225 7.50 17.22 -1.33
N GLU A 226 7.16 17.36 -2.62
CA GLU A 226 6.88 16.21 -3.49
C GLU A 226 8.07 15.23 -3.55
N VAL A 227 9.27 15.75 -3.67
CA VAL A 227 10.49 14.92 -3.66
C VAL A 227 10.65 14.20 -2.33
N ALA A 228 10.46 14.90 -1.19
CA ALA A 228 10.57 14.28 0.13
C ALA A 228 9.50 13.18 0.35
N GLU A 229 8.27 13.39 -0.12
CA GLU A 229 7.21 12.39 -0.07
C GLU A 229 7.53 11.17 -0.95
N LEU A 230 8.06 11.41 -2.16
CA LEU A 230 8.48 10.34 -3.07
C LEU A 230 9.68 9.56 -2.54
N GLU A 231 10.65 10.24 -1.89
CA GLU A 231 11.79 9.60 -1.24
C GLU A 231 11.36 8.73 -0.05
N ALA A 232 10.43 9.22 0.78
CA ALA A 232 9.84 8.45 1.88
C ALA A 232 9.12 7.20 1.36
N LYS A 233 8.28 7.35 0.33
CA LYS A 233 7.59 6.23 -0.30
C LYS A 233 8.54 5.24 -0.95
N LYS A 234 9.63 5.72 -1.56
CA LYS A 234 10.67 4.85 -2.12
C LYS A 234 11.36 4.02 -1.03
N ALA A 235 11.67 4.64 0.12
CA ALA A 235 12.30 3.93 1.24
C ALA A 235 11.35 2.83 1.79
N GLU A 236 10.07 3.14 1.96
CA GLU A 236 9.03 2.19 2.37
C GLU A 236 8.96 0.99 1.41
N LEU A 237 8.85 1.25 0.10
CA LEU A 237 8.83 0.21 -0.93
C LEU A 237 10.12 -0.63 -0.99
N GLN A 238 11.27 -0.04 -0.65
CA GLN A 238 12.54 -0.78 -0.58
C GLN A 238 12.56 -1.73 0.62
N GLU A 239 12.06 -1.31 1.78
CA GLU A 239 11.93 -2.16 2.97
C GLU A 239 10.97 -3.32 2.72
N GLU A 240 9.82 -3.05 2.09
CA GLU A 240 8.86 -4.07 1.69
C GLU A 240 9.46 -5.08 0.73
N ASN A 241 10.20 -4.63 -0.29
CA ASN A 241 10.88 -5.53 -1.24
C ASN A 241 11.91 -6.42 -0.54
N ALA A 242 12.64 -5.90 0.45
CA ALA A 242 13.58 -6.71 1.23
C ALA A 242 12.85 -7.81 2.01
N THR A 243 11.72 -7.48 2.65
CA THR A 243 10.89 -8.47 3.36
C THR A 243 10.34 -9.55 2.42
N PHE A 244 9.92 -9.16 1.20
CA PHE A 244 9.48 -10.14 0.21
C PHE A 244 10.59 -11.05 -0.30
N GLN A 245 11.81 -10.53 -0.43
CA GLN A 245 12.96 -11.36 -0.80
C GLN A 245 13.22 -12.41 0.28
N GLU A 246 13.20 -12.04 1.55
CA GLU A 246 13.37 -12.95 2.68
C GLU A 246 12.29 -14.04 2.70
N ILE A 247 11.01 -13.67 2.51
CA ILE A 247 9.91 -14.65 2.42
C ILE A 247 10.08 -15.60 1.23
N ASN A 248 10.51 -15.09 0.08
CA ASN A 248 10.74 -15.93 -1.09
C ASN A 248 11.92 -16.91 -0.89
N GLU A 249 12.97 -16.50 -0.20
CA GLU A 249 14.11 -17.37 0.14
C GLU A 249 13.67 -18.48 1.10
N ASP A 250 12.91 -18.15 2.16
CA ASP A 250 12.34 -19.13 3.11
C ASP A 250 11.43 -20.14 2.39
N LEU A 251 10.52 -19.66 1.55
CA LEU A 251 9.63 -20.52 0.77
C LEU A 251 10.40 -21.44 -0.20
N HIS A 252 11.47 -20.93 -0.79
CA HIS A 252 12.33 -21.74 -1.67
C HIS A 252 13.05 -22.83 -0.89
N GLU A 253 13.54 -22.51 0.31
CA GLU A 253 14.17 -23.50 1.21
C GLU A 253 13.18 -24.58 1.63
N GLN A 254 11.95 -24.23 1.98
CA GLN A 254 10.89 -25.20 2.30
C GLN A 254 10.57 -26.11 1.11
N LEU A 255 10.50 -25.58 -0.10
CA LEU A 255 10.29 -26.39 -1.31
C LEU A 255 11.42 -27.38 -1.55
N LEU A 256 12.69 -26.99 -1.31
CA LEU A 256 13.82 -27.89 -1.43
C LEU A 256 13.77 -29.03 -0.40
N GLN A 257 13.39 -28.74 0.85
CA GLN A 257 13.22 -29.75 1.90
C GLN A 257 12.13 -30.75 1.54
N VAL A 258 10.99 -30.30 1.02
CA VAL A 258 9.89 -31.17 0.58
C VAL A 258 10.32 -32.02 -0.64
N ASP A 259 11.05 -31.47 -1.60
CA ASP A 259 11.56 -32.24 -2.75
C ASP A 259 12.56 -33.33 -2.30
N ASP A 260 13.40 -33.07 -1.30
CA ASP A 260 14.32 -34.08 -0.73
C ASP A 260 13.55 -35.17 0.05
N GLU A 261 12.51 -34.82 0.81
CA GLU A 261 11.62 -35.77 1.49
C GLU A 261 10.92 -36.70 0.47
N ILE A 262 10.37 -36.12 -0.61
CA ILE A 262 9.77 -36.90 -1.70
C ILE A 262 10.76 -37.89 -2.28
N ARG A 263 12.01 -37.46 -2.54
CA ARG A 263 13.05 -38.34 -3.09
C ARG A 263 13.36 -39.49 -2.15
N SER A 264 13.56 -39.21 -0.85
CA SER A 264 13.80 -40.23 0.18
C SER A 264 12.65 -41.22 0.25
N LEU A 265 11.39 -40.75 0.29
CA LEU A 265 10.23 -41.64 0.31
C LEU A 265 10.07 -42.48 -0.95
N GLN A 266 10.47 -41.96 -2.12
CA GLN A 266 10.48 -42.75 -3.37
C GLN A 266 11.51 -43.86 -3.33
N GLU A 267 12.70 -43.61 -2.78
CA GLU A 267 13.74 -44.60 -2.59
C GLU A 267 13.28 -45.71 -1.64
N ASP A 268 12.75 -45.34 -0.46
CA ASP A 268 12.20 -46.29 0.52
C ASP A 268 11.07 -47.15 -0.05
N LEU A 269 10.17 -46.51 -0.82
CA LEU A 269 9.07 -47.20 -1.49
C LEU A 269 9.59 -48.22 -2.51
N GLN A 270 10.63 -47.88 -3.29
CA GLN A 270 11.24 -48.74 -4.26
C GLN A 270 11.92 -49.95 -3.59
N GLU A 271 12.66 -49.72 -2.49
CA GLU A 271 13.30 -50.78 -1.71
C GLU A 271 12.25 -51.73 -1.11
N SER A 272 11.23 -51.17 -0.45
CA SER A 272 10.14 -51.94 0.15
C SER A 272 9.37 -52.79 -0.90
N ARG A 273 9.15 -52.26 -2.11
CA ARG A 273 8.54 -53.02 -3.22
C ARG A 273 9.42 -54.17 -3.65
N GLN A 274 10.75 -53.99 -3.77
CA GLN A 274 11.68 -55.07 -4.11
C GLN A 274 11.70 -56.16 -3.04
N GLU A 275 11.68 -55.77 -1.77
CA GLU A 275 11.61 -56.75 -0.66
C GLU A 275 10.29 -57.54 -0.67
N ALA A 276 9.17 -56.85 -0.89
CA ALA A 276 7.87 -57.50 -1.02
C ALA A 276 7.81 -58.48 -2.19
N GLU A 277 8.39 -58.12 -3.35
CA GLU A 277 8.51 -59.05 -4.49
C GLU A 277 9.35 -60.30 -4.18
N LYS A 278 10.48 -60.10 -3.49
CA LYS A 278 11.33 -61.23 -3.06
C LYS A 278 10.58 -62.12 -2.08
N ALA A 279 9.86 -61.57 -1.12
CA ALA A 279 9.05 -62.29 -0.18
C ALA A 279 7.91 -63.05 -0.89
N GLN A 280 7.23 -62.43 -1.85
CA GLN A 280 6.17 -63.07 -2.64
C GLN A 280 6.70 -64.27 -3.42
N LYS A 281 7.85 -64.17 -4.10
CA LYS A 281 8.48 -65.26 -4.82
C LYS A 281 8.80 -66.44 -3.88
N GLN A 282 9.22 -66.18 -2.65
CA GLN A 282 9.44 -67.21 -1.65
C GLN A 282 8.13 -67.85 -1.18
N VAL A 283 7.10 -67.06 -0.92
CA VAL A 283 5.76 -67.58 -0.58
C VAL A 283 5.27 -68.53 -1.68
N ASP A 284 5.35 -68.10 -2.94
CA ASP A 284 4.92 -68.90 -4.08
C ASP A 284 5.70 -70.26 -4.19
N LYS A 285 7.02 -70.21 -3.97
CA LYS A 285 7.86 -71.41 -3.93
C LYS A 285 7.43 -72.35 -2.83
N TYR A 286 7.18 -71.89 -1.64
CA TYR A 286 6.71 -72.71 -0.52
C TYR A 286 5.30 -73.23 -0.73
N GLN A 287 4.39 -72.39 -1.28
CA GLN A 287 3.04 -72.79 -1.64
C GLN A 287 3.05 -73.95 -2.67
N LYS A 288 3.89 -73.81 -3.70
CA LYS A 288 4.07 -74.91 -4.70
C LYS A 288 4.54 -76.18 -4.04
N ARG A 289 5.53 -76.12 -3.13
CA ARG A 289 6.06 -77.23 -2.43
C ARG A 289 5.04 -77.87 -1.45
N MET A 290 4.24 -77.11 -0.80
CA MET A 290 3.08 -77.58 -0.01
C MET A 290 2.05 -78.30 -0.87
N ASN A 291 1.74 -77.79 -2.04
CA ASN A 291 0.79 -78.38 -2.96
C ASN A 291 1.33 -79.72 -3.53
N GLU A 292 2.64 -79.83 -3.71
CA GLU A 292 3.31 -81.12 -4.13
C GLU A 292 3.25 -82.16 -3.01
N LEU A 293 3.33 -81.75 -1.74
CA LEU A 293 3.33 -82.70 -0.60
C LEU A 293 1.90 -83.05 -0.15
N ALA A 294 0.92 -82.23 -0.38
CA ALA A 294 -0.49 -82.41 0.03
C ALA A 294 -1.05 -83.80 -0.47
N PRO A 295 -0.85 -84.15 -1.73
CA PRO A 295 -1.25 -85.53 -2.22
C PRO A 295 -0.57 -86.65 -1.49
N MET A 296 0.75 -86.48 -1.11
CA MET A 296 1.48 -87.50 -0.37
C MET A 296 0.95 -87.69 1.04
N VAL A 297 0.59 -86.57 1.73
CA VAL A 297 -0.06 -86.60 3.06
C VAL A 297 -1.42 -87.31 2.94
N LYS A 298 -2.23 -86.92 1.92
CA LYS A 298 -3.52 -87.58 1.66
C LYS A 298 -3.42 -89.03 1.32
N ASN A 299 -2.40 -89.39 0.57
CA ASN A 299 -2.08 -90.81 0.29
C ASN A 299 -1.63 -91.56 1.56
N MET A 300 -0.92 -90.86 2.47
CA MET A 300 -0.56 -91.44 3.77
C MET A 300 -1.75 -91.60 4.70
N GLU A 301 -2.68 -90.65 4.72
CA GLU A 301 -3.94 -90.81 5.42
C GLU A 301 -4.75 -92.04 4.89
N LYS A 302 -4.79 -92.14 3.57
CA LYS A 302 -5.42 -93.27 2.93
C LYS A 302 -4.69 -94.64 3.23
N LEU A 303 -3.37 -94.62 3.17
CA LEU A 303 -2.56 -95.76 3.59
C LEU A 303 -2.76 -96.09 5.09
N ALA A 304 -2.86 -95.07 5.94
CA ALA A 304 -3.11 -95.27 7.38
C ALA A 304 -4.52 -95.91 7.57
N ALA A 305 -5.51 -95.44 6.80
CA ALA A 305 -6.84 -96.02 6.80
C ALA A 305 -6.88 -97.43 6.30
N ASP A 306 -6.15 -97.69 5.19
CA ASP A 306 -6.03 -99.01 4.62
C ASP A 306 -5.32 -100.00 5.57
N PHE A 307 -4.30 -99.48 6.34
CA PHE A 307 -3.61 -100.28 7.37
C PHE A 307 -4.41 -100.45 8.65
N SER A 308 -5.39 -99.63 8.90
CA SER A 308 -6.31 -99.70 10.06
C SER A 308 -7.48 -100.64 9.84
N ALA A 309 -7.75 -101.01 8.56
CA ALA A 309 -8.95 -101.76 8.20
C ALA A 309 -8.84 -103.27 8.38
N ASP A 310 -7.72 -103.94 8.07
CA ASP A 310 -7.51 -105.35 8.28
C ASP A 310 -5.99 -105.68 8.41
N PRO A 311 -5.53 -105.92 9.65
CA PRO A 311 -4.10 -106.31 9.90
C PRO A 311 -3.69 -107.61 9.19
N GLU A 312 -4.59 -108.51 8.94
CA GLU A 312 -4.30 -109.82 8.29
C GLU A 312 -3.96 -109.63 6.80
N GLN A 313 -4.50 -108.60 6.12
CA GLN A 313 -4.17 -108.36 4.72
C GLN A 313 -2.86 -107.62 4.48
N THR A 314 -2.34 -106.96 5.53
CA THR A 314 -1.13 -106.15 5.44
C THR A 314 0.10 -106.89 5.93
N LEU A 315 -0.09 -107.93 6.63
CA LEU A 315 1.00 -108.75 7.15
C LEU A 315 1.43 -109.85 6.15
N PRO A 316 2.73 -110.10 5.95
CA PRO A 316 3.19 -111.15 5.08
C PRO A 316 2.72 -112.51 5.61
N GLU A 317 2.23 -113.39 4.72
CA GLU A 317 1.75 -114.73 5.10
C GLU A 317 2.83 -115.52 5.83
N ALA A 318 2.39 -116.30 6.85
CA ALA A 318 3.24 -117.19 7.59
C ALA A 318 3.49 -118.49 6.77
N THR A 319 4.65 -119.05 6.78
CA THR A 319 4.94 -120.35 6.13
C THR A 319 4.51 -121.48 7.07
N VAL A 320 4.10 -122.64 6.48
CA VAL A 320 3.43 -123.77 7.15
C VAL A 320 4.17 -124.30 8.40
N MET A 321 5.45 -124.05 8.56
CA MET A 321 6.28 -124.45 9.70
C MET A 321 6.92 -123.27 10.46
N GLU A 322 6.47 -121.98 10.28
CA GLU A 322 7.07 -120.81 10.90
C GLU A 322 6.47 -120.54 12.31
N SER A 323 7.38 -120.46 13.29
CA SER A 323 6.93 -120.11 14.64
C SER A 323 6.43 -118.68 14.71
N ALA A 324 5.37 -118.33 15.48
CA ALA A 324 4.83 -117.01 15.66
C ALA A 324 5.90 -115.99 16.06
N LYS A 325 6.90 -116.39 16.83
CA LYS A 325 8.01 -115.55 17.24
C LYS A 325 8.92 -115.22 16.07
N SER A 326 9.23 -116.19 15.18
CA SER A 326 10.03 -115.97 13.97
C SER A 326 9.37 -115.09 12.97
N TYR A 327 8.07 -115.27 12.74
CA TYR A 327 7.28 -114.40 11.88
C TYR A 327 7.26 -112.93 12.38
N ARG A 328 7.00 -112.78 13.70
CA ARG A 328 6.96 -111.42 14.31
C ARG A 328 8.33 -110.73 14.19
N GLU A 329 9.42 -111.37 14.51
CA GLU A 329 10.75 -110.79 14.51
C GLU A 329 11.31 -110.58 13.09
N LYS A 330 11.08 -111.46 12.14
CA LYS A 330 11.67 -111.46 10.82
C LYS A 330 10.82 -110.79 9.74
N LYS A 331 9.49 -110.83 9.86
CA LYS A 331 8.60 -110.27 8.82
C LYS A 331 7.78 -109.05 9.30
N ALA A 332 7.03 -109.17 10.39
CA ALA A 332 6.13 -108.13 10.82
C ALA A 332 6.85 -106.88 11.40
N LYS A 333 7.78 -107.13 12.31
CA LYS A 333 8.49 -106.05 13.00
C LYS A 333 9.31 -105.14 12.06
N PRO A 334 10.10 -105.67 11.09
CA PRO A 334 10.81 -104.89 10.10
C PRO A 334 9.86 -104.09 9.20
N LEU A 335 8.73 -104.66 8.78
CA LEU A 335 7.74 -103.96 7.97
C LEU A 335 7.10 -102.77 8.72
N VAL A 336 6.62 -102.98 9.94
CA VAL A 336 6.05 -101.92 10.80
C VAL A 336 7.12 -100.88 11.08
N LYS A 337 8.38 -101.30 11.40
CA LYS A 337 9.47 -100.31 11.63
C LYS A 337 9.69 -99.39 10.41
N LYS A 338 9.69 -99.97 9.20
CA LYS A 338 9.89 -99.26 7.93
C LYS A 338 8.73 -98.24 7.69
N ILE A 339 7.47 -98.67 7.88
CA ILE A 339 6.28 -97.83 7.70
C ILE A 339 6.31 -96.69 8.67
N VAL A 340 6.55 -96.92 9.98
CA VAL A 340 6.64 -95.91 11.00
C VAL A 340 7.77 -94.89 10.72
N GLN A 341 8.91 -95.38 10.21
CA GLN A 341 10.04 -94.49 9.88
C GLN A 341 9.71 -93.57 8.69
N VAL A 342 9.08 -94.06 7.64
CA VAL A 342 8.65 -93.32 6.47
C VAL A 342 7.56 -92.23 6.92
N MET A 343 6.57 -92.70 7.67
CA MET A 343 5.55 -91.79 8.19
C MET A 343 6.15 -90.65 8.99
N ARG A 344 7.08 -90.96 9.92
CA ARG A 344 7.75 -89.91 10.73
C ARG A 344 8.52 -88.92 9.90
N SER A 345 9.27 -89.39 8.89
CA SER A 345 10.09 -88.51 8.04
C SER A 345 9.22 -87.54 7.21
N VAL A 346 8.13 -88.05 6.60
CA VAL A 346 7.20 -87.19 5.79
C VAL A 346 6.42 -86.22 6.65
N TYR A 347 5.96 -86.69 7.82
CA TYR A 347 5.23 -85.79 8.75
C TYR A 347 6.13 -84.67 9.30
N SER A 348 7.39 -85.02 9.65
CA SER A 348 8.39 -84.04 10.09
C SER A 348 8.66 -82.96 9.00
N ALA A 349 8.85 -83.45 7.74
CA ALA A 349 9.05 -82.54 6.60
C ALA A 349 7.83 -81.63 6.35
N TYR A 350 6.62 -82.17 6.47
CA TYR A 350 5.37 -81.36 6.36
C TYR A 350 5.33 -80.28 7.41
N LEU A 351 5.54 -80.58 8.70
CA LEU A 351 5.55 -79.62 9.79
C LEU A 351 6.60 -78.51 9.57
N ASP A 352 7.81 -78.90 9.13
CA ASP A 352 8.86 -77.86 8.87
C ASP A 352 8.48 -76.96 7.75
N ILE A 353 7.91 -77.42 6.65
CA ILE A 353 7.46 -76.63 5.52
C ILE A 353 6.26 -75.74 5.94
N SER A 354 5.27 -76.33 6.66
CA SER A 354 4.12 -75.57 7.14
C SER A 354 4.51 -74.39 8.05
N ASN A 355 5.44 -74.64 8.99
CA ASN A 355 5.98 -73.59 9.85
C ASN A 355 6.73 -72.47 9.09
N LYS A 356 7.56 -72.90 8.08
CA LYS A 356 8.25 -71.94 7.22
C LYS A 356 7.29 -71.10 6.39
N PHE A 357 6.25 -71.73 5.84
CA PHE A 357 5.20 -71.00 5.08
C PHE A 357 4.47 -69.97 5.94
N THR A 358 4.02 -70.38 7.13
CA THR A 358 3.32 -69.46 8.06
C THR A 358 4.20 -68.24 8.43
N LYS A 359 5.50 -68.49 8.74
CA LYS A 359 6.45 -67.42 9.05
C LYS A 359 6.67 -66.49 7.87
N LEU A 360 6.80 -67.01 6.65
CA LEU A 360 7.01 -66.25 5.45
C LEU A 360 5.75 -65.46 5.05
N GLN A 361 4.56 -66.04 5.21
CA GLN A 361 3.30 -65.32 5.00
C GLN A 361 3.12 -64.15 5.97
N ALA A 362 3.52 -64.33 7.22
CA ALA A 362 3.48 -63.23 8.22
C ALA A 362 4.49 -62.12 7.88
N ALA A 363 5.68 -62.48 7.35
CA ALA A 363 6.67 -61.50 6.89
C ALA A 363 6.13 -60.74 5.66
N TYR A 364 5.61 -61.43 4.66
CA TYR A 364 5.02 -60.84 3.46
C TYR A 364 3.89 -59.86 3.80
N ASN A 365 2.98 -60.24 4.69
CA ASN A 365 1.89 -59.35 5.11
C ASN A 365 2.42 -58.08 5.83
N ARG A 366 3.50 -58.17 6.63
CA ARG A 366 4.15 -57.03 7.24
C ARG A 366 4.76 -56.08 6.22
N GLU A 367 5.52 -56.63 5.26
CA GLU A 367 6.11 -55.82 4.18
C GLU A 367 5.06 -55.18 3.29
N ARG A 368 4.00 -55.93 2.96
CA ARG A 368 2.86 -55.35 2.21
C ARG A 368 2.21 -54.20 2.92
N SER A 369 1.93 -54.32 4.24
CA SER A 369 1.36 -53.25 5.04
C SER A 369 2.35 -52.09 5.20
N GLY A 370 3.66 -52.33 5.25
CA GLY A 370 4.70 -51.29 5.22
C GLY A 370 4.68 -50.51 3.90
N ASN A 371 4.63 -51.20 2.78
CA ASN A 371 4.50 -50.61 1.45
C ASN A 371 3.25 -49.75 1.29
N GLU A 372 2.10 -50.25 1.75
CA GLU A 372 0.84 -49.49 1.71
C GLU A 372 0.96 -48.18 2.51
N ARG A 373 1.59 -48.23 3.71
CA ARG A 373 1.84 -47.00 4.52
C ARG A 373 2.78 -46.02 3.83
N LEU A 374 3.86 -46.49 3.24
CA LEU A 374 4.81 -45.64 2.50
C LEU A 374 4.14 -45.03 1.25
N THR A 375 3.31 -45.79 0.54
CA THR A 375 2.57 -45.27 -0.61
C THR A 375 1.59 -44.16 -0.19
N ASN A 376 0.84 -44.34 0.89
CA ASN A 376 -0.06 -43.32 1.41
C ASN A 376 0.71 -42.06 1.84
N ARG A 377 1.84 -42.25 2.54
CA ARG A 377 2.68 -41.10 2.94
C ARG A 377 3.26 -40.35 1.74
N LEU A 378 3.68 -41.07 0.71
CA LEU A 378 4.15 -40.44 -0.53
C LEU A 378 3.04 -39.66 -1.23
N GLU A 379 1.80 -40.17 -1.27
CA GLU A 379 0.65 -39.46 -1.83
C GLU A 379 0.35 -38.19 -1.02
N GLU A 380 0.39 -38.26 0.31
CA GLU A 380 0.21 -37.08 1.19
C GLU A 380 1.26 -36.00 0.91
N VAL A 381 2.55 -36.38 0.87
CA VAL A 381 3.65 -35.42 0.62
C VAL A 381 3.59 -34.85 -0.81
N LEU A 382 3.20 -35.63 -1.79
CA LEU A 382 2.99 -35.13 -3.16
C LEU A 382 1.85 -34.11 -3.25
N GLU A 383 0.77 -34.33 -2.53
CA GLU A 383 -0.35 -33.37 -2.50
C GLU A 383 0.06 -32.09 -1.74
N GLU A 384 0.74 -32.20 -0.60
CA GLU A 384 1.28 -31.05 0.14
C GLU A 384 2.24 -30.21 -0.73
N ASN A 385 3.16 -30.85 -1.45
CA ASN A 385 4.04 -30.17 -2.39
C ASN A 385 3.26 -29.45 -3.50
N ARG A 386 2.21 -30.09 -4.01
CA ARG A 386 1.34 -29.48 -5.03
C ARG A 386 0.62 -28.24 -4.49
N GLU A 387 0.07 -28.33 -3.28
CA GLU A 387 -0.58 -27.18 -2.63
C GLU A 387 0.41 -26.04 -2.37
N LEU A 388 1.61 -26.33 -1.86
CA LEU A 388 2.67 -25.33 -1.65
C LEU A 388 3.07 -24.65 -2.97
N ARG A 389 3.19 -25.37 -4.07
CA ARG A 389 3.48 -24.78 -5.39
C ARG A 389 2.36 -23.88 -5.90
N ILE A 390 1.10 -24.22 -5.65
CA ILE A 390 -0.06 -23.36 -5.98
C ILE A 390 -0.02 -22.09 -5.15
N VAL A 391 0.18 -22.19 -3.83
CA VAL A 391 0.26 -21.04 -2.92
C VAL A 391 1.41 -20.11 -3.32
N ALA A 392 2.59 -20.65 -3.64
CA ALA A 392 3.73 -19.85 -4.11
C ALA A 392 3.43 -19.12 -5.42
N ALA A 393 2.75 -19.76 -6.36
CA ALA A 393 2.35 -19.15 -7.64
C ALA A 393 1.28 -18.06 -7.43
N ASP A 394 0.29 -18.32 -6.59
CA ASP A 394 -0.77 -17.33 -6.27
C ASP A 394 -0.23 -16.13 -5.50
N PHE A 395 0.69 -16.34 -4.57
CA PHE A 395 1.41 -15.28 -3.88
C PHE A 395 2.16 -14.38 -4.87
N GLY A 396 2.86 -14.99 -5.84
CA GLY A 396 3.51 -14.26 -6.93
C GLY A 396 2.53 -13.43 -7.79
N ARG A 397 1.35 -13.97 -8.09
CA ARG A 397 0.28 -13.27 -8.84
C ARG A 397 -0.31 -12.11 -8.04
N ILE A 398 -0.63 -12.32 -6.76
CA ILE A 398 -1.13 -11.28 -5.87
C ILE A 398 -0.13 -10.14 -5.76
N LYS A 399 1.17 -10.46 -5.57
CA LYS A 399 2.25 -9.47 -5.51
C LYS A 399 2.34 -8.63 -6.79
N ALA A 400 2.15 -9.25 -7.95
CA ALA A 400 2.21 -8.55 -9.24
C ALA A 400 1.02 -7.62 -9.49
N VAL A 401 -0.18 -7.96 -8.98
CA VAL A 401 -1.42 -7.21 -9.24
C VAL A 401 -1.71 -6.16 -8.18
N VAL A 402 -1.53 -6.50 -6.90
CA VAL A 402 -1.91 -5.65 -5.76
C VAL A 402 -0.78 -4.71 -5.34
N GLY A 403 0.47 -5.04 -5.72
CA GLY A 403 1.66 -4.34 -5.26
C GLY A 403 2.11 -4.82 -3.88
N SER A 404 3.39 -4.69 -3.66
CA SER A 404 4.08 -5.22 -2.47
C SER A 404 3.58 -4.62 -1.15
N GLU A 405 3.25 -3.34 -1.14
CA GLU A 405 2.84 -2.57 0.04
C GLU A 405 1.58 -3.10 0.73
N GLN A 406 0.55 -3.37 -0.07
CA GLN A 406 -0.75 -3.79 0.48
C GLN A 406 -0.72 -5.23 0.98
N VAL A 407 0.05 -6.10 0.32
CA VAL A 407 0.21 -7.50 0.72
C VAL A 407 0.94 -7.60 2.06
N ASN A 408 2.02 -6.82 2.26
CA ASN A 408 2.76 -6.80 3.54
C ASN A 408 1.91 -6.26 4.69
N ALA A 409 1.17 -5.17 4.49
CA ALA A 409 0.29 -4.65 5.52
C ALA A 409 -0.74 -5.69 6.01
N VAL A 410 -1.19 -6.57 5.11
CA VAL A 410 -2.09 -7.68 5.46
C VAL A 410 -1.35 -8.77 6.23
N ILE A 411 -0.14 -9.14 5.78
CA ILE A 411 0.69 -10.15 6.45
C ILE A 411 1.08 -9.69 7.86
N ASP A 412 1.51 -8.45 8.03
CA ASP A 412 1.90 -7.93 9.34
C ASP A 412 0.71 -7.86 10.31
N ARG A 413 -0.47 -7.51 9.83
CA ARG A 413 -1.70 -7.59 10.65
C ARG A 413 -2.02 -9.03 11.04
N ALA A 414 -1.87 -9.98 10.11
CA ALA A 414 -2.09 -11.39 10.41
C ALA A 414 -1.08 -11.90 11.45
N LYS A 415 0.22 -11.64 11.28
CA LYS A 415 1.27 -12.00 12.25
C LYS A 415 1.01 -11.38 13.64
N GLN A 416 0.61 -10.13 13.70
CA GLN A 416 0.24 -9.48 14.97
C GLN A 416 -0.98 -10.14 15.63
N GLN A 417 -2.00 -10.50 14.84
CA GLN A 417 -3.16 -11.22 15.36
C GLN A 417 -2.78 -12.60 15.89
N GLU A 418 -1.96 -13.35 15.16
CA GLU A 418 -1.45 -14.66 15.61
C GLU A 418 -0.63 -14.56 16.90
N GLN A 419 0.23 -13.55 17.02
CA GLN A 419 0.98 -13.31 18.26
C GLN A 419 0.05 -13.03 19.46
N ILE A 420 -0.95 -12.17 19.27
CA ILE A 420 -1.94 -11.86 20.29
C ILE A 420 -2.75 -13.11 20.68
N GLU A 421 -3.14 -13.93 19.72
CA GLU A 421 -3.84 -15.18 19.98
C GLU A 421 -2.96 -16.22 20.69
N ALA A 422 -1.70 -16.34 20.28
CA ALA A 422 -0.73 -17.22 20.96
C ALA A 422 -0.47 -16.79 22.39
N GLU A 423 -0.37 -15.49 22.65
CA GLU A 423 -0.25 -14.95 24.01
C GLU A 423 -1.52 -15.19 24.85
N ARG A 424 -2.70 -15.00 24.27
CA ARG A 424 -3.98 -15.33 24.92
C ARG A 424 -4.09 -16.83 25.27
N LYS A 425 -3.71 -17.71 24.34
CA LYS A 425 -3.68 -19.17 24.58
C LYS A 425 -2.65 -19.54 25.67
N ARG A 426 -1.46 -18.91 25.68
CA ARG A 426 -0.45 -19.10 26.75
C ARG A 426 -0.95 -18.58 28.09
N ALA A 427 -1.60 -17.42 28.12
CA ALA A 427 -2.19 -16.85 29.33
C ALA A 427 -3.32 -17.73 29.90
N ALA A 428 -4.21 -18.22 29.01
CA ALA A 428 -5.29 -19.14 29.39
C ALA A 428 -4.74 -20.47 29.98
N ARG A 429 -3.70 -21.07 29.33
CA ARG A 429 -3.03 -22.27 29.89
C ARG A 429 -2.36 -22.01 31.24
N ARG A 430 -1.74 -20.83 31.42
CA ARG A 430 -1.16 -20.45 32.71
C ARG A 430 -2.21 -20.27 33.82
N LYS A 431 -3.39 -19.72 33.48
CA LYS A 431 -4.52 -19.56 34.37
C LYS A 431 -5.09 -20.92 34.77
N HIS A 432 -5.35 -21.80 33.82
CA HIS A 432 -5.84 -23.15 34.03
C HIS A 432 -4.88 -23.99 34.94
N ASN A 433 -3.57 -23.90 34.68
CA ASN A 433 -2.57 -24.59 35.52
C ASN A 433 -2.40 -23.97 36.93
N ARG A 434 -2.86 -22.73 37.16
CA ARG A 434 -2.91 -22.13 38.51
C ARG A 434 -4.14 -22.53 39.30
N GLU A 435 -5.26 -22.73 38.59
CA GLU A 435 -6.53 -23.17 39.21
C GLU A 435 -6.56 -24.69 39.52
N ALA A 436 -5.66 -25.45 38.85
CA ALA A 436 -5.50 -26.90 39.06
C ALA A 436 -4.42 -27.28 40.13
N ARG A 437 -3.77 -26.28 40.75
CA ARG A 437 -2.87 -26.44 41.91
C ARG A 437 -3.51 -25.89 43.17
#